data_62dcf3a7122c102968339b5d71bc68f0
#
_entry.id   62dcf3a7122c102968339b5d71bc68f0
#
_cell.length_a   1.000
_cell.length_b   1.000
_cell.length_c   1.000
_cell.angle_alpha   90.00
_cell.angle_beta   90.00
_cell.angle_gamma   90.00
#
_symmetry.space_group_name_H-M   'P 1'
#
loop_
_entity.id
_entity.type
_entity.pdbx_description
1 polymer ?
#
loop_
_entity_poly.entity_id
_entity_poly.type
_entity_poly.pdbx_seq_one_letter_code
_entity_poly.pdbx_strand_id
1 'polypeptide(L)'
;MKEVKEKKKPILFYYIVALAVIFMFNAIARPYYDSKSVKQVDYGTFMNMTEDEKIADVQIEENQILFKDKDGNEYRTGVVNDPQLTERLHKANVSFNEVIKEKDSPFTDFLIAWILPILIFFGVGYYFNRKLMNHGGGNSLMFGAKNQVKVYVPSANGIHFDDVAGEDEAKENLSEIVDFLHHPDKYAKIGAKMPKGVLLVGPPGTGKTMLAKAVAGEAGVPFFPIAGSEFVEMFVGMGASKVRDLFQQAKQKAPCIIFIDEIDAIGQKRTGNAMGNSEREQTLNQLLTEMDGFNADDNVVILAATNRPESLDPALLRPGRFDRRVPVELPDLAGREAILKAHAKKVALGDDVDFHTIARMAAGASGAELANIVNEAALRAIRDHCDAVSQADLEESIEVVIAGYQKKNAILSDDEKKTVAYHEIGHALVAALQSHSAPVQKITIIPRTSGALGYTMQVDQQDKYILSREELENKIATLTGGRAAEEVVFNQVTTGASNDIEQATKLARAMITRYGMTDEFDMVAMETVTNKYLGGDTSLACAPETQKYIDAKVVSVVKEQHAKAKKILEDHRPALDALAKYLYEKETITGKEFMDILRAQTAGRD
;
A
#
# COMPACT_ATOMS: atom_id res chain seq x y z
N MET A 1 -1.93 -21.61 15.91
CA MET A 1 -3.02 -22.48 15.41
C MET A 1 -3.15 -22.27 13.91
N LYS A 2 -2.94 -23.33 13.11
CA LYS A 2 -3.11 -23.28 11.66
C LYS A 2 -4.59 -23.36 11.34
N GLU A 3 -5.13 -22.34 10.72
CA GLU A 3 -6.49 -22.33 10.18
C GLU A 3 -6.52 -23.21 8.93
N VAL A 4 -7.24 -24.32 9.00
CA VAL A 4 -7.51 -25.18 7.84
C VAL A 4 -8.59 -24.50 7.01
N LYS A 5 -8.20 -23.75 5.97
CA LYS A 5 -9.12 -23.26 4.94
C LYS A 5 -9.61 -24.43 4.10
N GLU A 6 -10.85 -24.86 4.30
CA GLU A 6 -11.53 -25.65 3.26
C GLU A 6 -11.56 -24.85 1.95
N LYS A 7 -10.84 -25.36 0.96
CA LYS A 7 -10.87 -24.81 -0.41
C LYS A 7 -12.25 -25.12 -1.03
N LYS A 8 -13.21 -24.23 -0.86
CA LYS A 8 -14.46 -24.27 -1.65
C LYS A 8 -14.10 -24.02 -3.11
N LYS A 9 -14.39 -25.00 -3.97
CA LYS A 9 -14.15 -24.88 -5.40
C LYS A 9 -15.02 -23.75 -5.96
N PRO A 10 -14.49 -22.88 -6.86
CA PRO A 10 -15.26 -21.75 -7.40
C PRO A 10 -16.49 -22.26 -8.18
N ILE A 11 -17.57 -21.51 -8.16
CA ILE A 11 -18.84 -21.82 -8.84
C ILE A 11 -18.61 -22.14 -10.32
N LEU A 12 -17.66 -21.50 -10.96
CA LEU A 12 -17.22 -21.78 -12.34
C LEU A 12 -16.85 -23.27 -12.54
N PHE A 13 -16.29 -23.93 -11.52
CA PHE A 13 -15.97 -25.36 -11.59
C PHE A 13 -17.22 -26.23 -11.75
N TYR A 14 -18.33 -25.88 -11.07
CA TYR A 14 -19.58 -26.62 -11.17
C TYR A 14 -20.28 -26.40 -12.51
N TYR A 15 -20.17 -25.19 -13.10
CA TYR A 15 -20.65 -24.93 -14.47
C TYR A 15 -19.83 -25.66 -15.52
N ILE A 16 -18.51 -25.73 -15.37
CA ILE A 16 -17.63 -26.49 -16.27
C ILE A 16 -17.94 -28.00 -16.18
N VAL A 17 -18.18 -28.51 -14.97
CA VAL A 17 -18.55 -29.92 -14.75
C VAL A 17 -19.91 -30.21 -15.35
N ALA A 18 -20.93 -29.34 -15.17
CA ALA A 18 -22.25 -29.50 -15.76
C ALA A 18 -22.18 -29.47 -17.30
N LEU A 19 -21.43 -28.54 -17.89
CA LEU A 19 -21.18 -28.46 -19.34
C LEU A 19 -20.45 -29.69 -19.86
N ALA A 20 -19.45 -30.20 -19.13
CA ALA A 20 -18.72 -31.40 -19.49
C ALA A 20 -19.63 -32.65 -19.45
N VAL A 21 -20.54 -32.75 -18.47
CA VAL A 21 -21.54 -33.83 -18.37
C VAL A 21 -22.53 -33.77 -19.53
N ILE A 22 -23.05 -32.58 -19.89
CA ILE A 22 -23.93 -32.38 -21.05
C ILE A 22 -23.20 -32.73 -22.33
N PHE A 23 -21.95 -32.30 -22.49
CA PHE A 23 -21.12 -32.62 -23.68
C PHE A 23 -20.84 -34.11 -23.77
N MET A 24 -20.50 -34.77 -22.64
CA MET A 24 -20.22 -36.19 -22.56
C MET A 24 -21.49 -37.04 -22.85
N PHE A 25 -22.66 -36.59 -22.36
CA PHE A 25 -23.94 -37.20 -22.64
C PHE A 25 -24.28 -37.12 -24.13
N ASN A 26 -24.14 -35.95 -24.75
CA ASN A 26 -24.31 -35.78 -26.19
C ASN A 26 -23.28 -36.56 -27.03
N ALA A 27 -22.04 -36.63 -26.57
CA ALA A 27 -20.97 -37.38 -27.28
C ALA A 27 -21.17 -38.92 -27.17
N ILE A 28 -21.78 -39.42 -26.11
CA ILE A 28 -22.04 -40.85 -25.91
C ILE A 28 -23.41 -41.27 -26.44
N ALA A 29 -24.45 -40.46 -26.28
CA ALA A 29 -25.79 -40.79 -26.69
C ALA A 29 -25.97 -40.73 -28.20
N ARG A 30 -25.39 -39.76 -28.90
CA ARG A 30 -25.45 -39.67 -30.36
C ARG A 30 -24.86 -40.90 -31.09
N PRO A 31 -23.61 -41.34 -30.85
CA PRO A 31 -23.07 -42.53 -31.53
C PRO A 31 -23.80 -43.80 -31.14
N TYR A 32 -24.41 -43.88 -29.94
CA TYR A 32 -25.18 -45.07 -29.54
C TYR A 32 -26.52 -45.17 -30.31
N TYR A 33 -27.15 -44.04 -30.64
CA TYR A 33 -28.35 -43.99 -31.47
C TYR A 33 -28.02 -44.17 -32.98
N ASP A 34 -26.89 -43.66 -33.44
CA ASP A 34 -26.42 -43.82 -34.83
C ASP A 34 -25.76 -45.18 -35.11
N SER A 35 -25.51 -46.00 -34.10
CA SER A 35 -24.81 -47.30 -34.23
C SER A 35 -25.69 -48.47 -34.66
N LYS A 36 -26.96 -48.30 -34.99
CA LYS A 36 -27.68 -49.19 -35.86
C LYS A 36 -27.20 -48.93 -37.29
N SER A 37 -26.08 -49.54 -37.68
CA SER A 37 -25.43 -49.35 -38.96
C SER A 37 -26.26 -49.95 -40.09
N VAL A 38 -27.18 -49.18 -40.66
CA VAL A 38 -27.82 -49.46 -41.94
C VAL A 38 -26.74 -49.35 -43.00
N LYS A 39 -26.36 -50.44 -43.60
CA LYS A 39 -25.34 -50.48 -44.68
C LYS A 39 -25.86 -49.76 -45.91
N GLN A 40 -25.15 -48.77 -46.38
CA GLN A 40 -25.49 -48.10 -47.64
C GLN A 40 -24.98 -48.90 -48.81
N VAL A 41 -25.87 -49.20 -49.77
CA VAL A 41 -25.57 -49.94 -51.04
C VAL A 41 -26.10 -49.16 -52.23
N ASP A 42 -25.56 -49.36 -53.38
CA ASP A 42 -26.06 -48.79 -54.61
C ASP A 42 -27.38 -49.46 -55.05
N TYR A 43 -28.16 -48.75 -55.91
CA TYR A 43 -29.43 -49.27 -56.42
C TYR A 43 -29.32 -50.54 -57.24
N GLY A 44 -28.21 -50.72 -57.93
CA GLY A 44 -27.94 -51.97 -58.73
C GLY A 44 -27.80 -53.18 -57.82
N THR A 45 -27.07 -53.02 -56.67
CA THR A 45 -26.95 -54.06 -55.65
C THR A 45 -28.32 -54.42 -55.04
N PHE A 46 -29.17 -53.40 -54.75
CA PHE A 46 -30.52 -53.64 -54.29
C PHE A 46 -31.35 -54.41 -55.29
N MET A 47 -31.25 -54.12 -56.59
CA MET A 47 -31.96 -54.83 -57.65
C MET A 47 -31.47 -56.29 -57.79
N ASN A 48 -30.16 -56.51 -57.74
CA ASN A 48 -29.60 -57.87 -57.78
C ASN A 48 -30.07 -58.70 -56.58
N MET A 49 -30.08 -58.11 -55.37
CA MET A 49 -30.58 -58.75 -54.13
C MET A 49 -32.09 -59.01 -54.21
N THR A 50 -32.85 -58.23 -54.95
CA THR A 50 -34.29 -58.42 -55.21
C THR A 50 -34.47 -59.64 -56.17
N GLU A 51 -33.74 -59.70 -57.27
CA GLU A 51 -33.79 -60.78 -58.26
C GLU A 51 -33.31 -62.10 -57.63
N ASP A 52 -32.32 -62.07 -56.76
CA ASP A 52 -31.82 -63.23 -56.02
C ASP A 52 -32.77 -63.65 -54.87
N GLU A 53 -33.92 -63.06 -54.72
CA GLU A 53 -34.90 -63.31 -53.63
C GLU A 53 -34.32 -63.26 -52.23
N LYS A 54 -33.28 -62.43 -51.99
CA LYS A 54 -32.58 -62.29 -50.72
C LYS A 54 -33.24 -61.28 -49.81
N ILE A 55 -34.13 -60.46 -50.32
CA ILE A 55 -34.81 -59.36 -49.56
C ILE A 55 -36.07 -59.89 -48.89
N ALA A 56 -36.28 -59.54 -47.60
CA ALA A 56 -37.45 -59.94 -46.88
C ALA A 56 -38.49 -58.80 -46.81
N ASP A 57 -38.08 -57.52 -46.58
CA ASP A 57 -38.97 -56.39 -46.45
C ASP A 57 -38.32 -55.17 -47.06
N VAL A 58 -39.13 -54.31 -47.69
CA VAL A 58 -38.72 -53.05 -48.31
C VAL A 58 -39.62 -51.91 -47.86
N GLN A 59 -39.03 -50.83 -47.33
CA GLN A 59 -39.72 -49.59 -46.97
C GLN A 59 -39.27 -48.48 -47.95
N ILE A 60 -40.21 -47.96 -48.72
CA ILE A 60 -39.95 -46.91 -49.67
C ILE A 60 -40.23 -45.59 -48.97
N GLU A 61 -39.20 -44.74 -48.86
CA GLU A 61 -39.34 -43.37 -48.35
C GLU A 61 -39.10 -42.37 -49.51
N GLU A 62 -39.44 -41.11 -49.33
CA GLU A 62 -39.38 -40.06 -50.35
C GLU A 62 -38.01 -39.89 -51.02
N ASN A 63 -36.90 -40.10 -50.27
CA ASN A 63 -35.53 -39.90 -50.73
C ASN A 63 -34.63 -41.17 -50.63
N GLN A 64 -35.11 -42.27 -50.03
CA GLN A 64 -34.34 -43.49 -49.82
C GLN A 64 -35.25 -44.73 -49.76
N ILE A 65 -34.69 -45.87 -50.08
CA ILE A 65 -35.31 -47.17 -49.90
C ILE A 65 -34.55 -47.88 -48.79
N LEU A 66 -35.21 -48.23 -47.72
CA LEU A 66 -34.70 -49.08 -46.64
C LEU A 66 -35.17 -50.50 -46.89
N PHE A 67 -34.27 -51.48 -46.74
CA PHE A 67 -34.65 -52.86 -46.93
C PHE A 67 -33.91 -53.78 -46.00
N LYS A 68 -34.52 -54.90 -45.68
CA LYS A 68 -33.91 -56.00 -44.89
C LYS A 68 -33.71 -57.24 -45.70
N ASP A 69 -32.55 -57.90 -45.57
CA ASP A 69 -32.34 -59.20 -46.08
C ASP A 69 -33.01 -60.31 -45.23
N LYS A 70 -33.03 -61.54 -45.70
CA LYS A 70 -33.61 -62.70 -44.96
C LYS A 70 -32.80 -63.05 -43.72
N ASP A 71 -31.55 -62.56 -43.60
CA ASP A 71 -30.67 -62.70 -42.42
C ASP A 71 -30.86 -61.61 -41.39
N GLY A 72 -31.74 -60.60 -41.62
CA GLY A 72 -32.08 -59.52 -40.72
C GLY A 72 -31.16 -58.32 -40.79
N ASN A 73 -30.22 -58.21 -41.73
CA ASN A 73 -29.37 -57.03 -41.91
C ASN A 73 -30.15 -55.92 -42.60
N GLU A 74 -30.00 -54.67 -42.11
CA GLU A 74 -30.66 -53.50 -42.66
C GLU A 74 -29.75 -52.75 -43.65
N TYR A 75 -30.32 -52.44 -44.82
CA TYR A 75 -29.64 -51.72 -45.89
C TYR A 75 -30.46 -50.50 -46.33
N ARG A 76 -29.75 -49.52 -46.86
CA ARG A 76 -30.38 -48.35 -47.50
C ARG A 76 -29.78 -48.07 -48.87
N THR A 77 -30.63 -47.64 -49.79
CA THR A 77 -30.23 -47.15 -51.12
C THR A 77 -31.02 -45.89 -51.48
N GLY A 78 -30.51 -45.10 -52.45
CA GLY A 78 -31.24 -43.95 -52.98
C GLY A 78 -32.42 -44.38 -53.86
N VAL A 79 -33.47 -43.55 -53.89
CA VAL A 79 -34.61 -43.81 -54.77
C VAL A 79 -34.22 -43.44 -56.21
N VAL A 80 -34.41 -44.38 -57.13
CA VAL A 80 -34.31 -44.18 -58.59
C VAL A 80 -35.73 -44.23 -59.14
N ASN A 81 -36.04 -43.33 -60.06
CA ASN A 81 -37.37 -43.33 -60.72
C ASN A 81 -37.51 -44.54 -61.67
N ASP A 82 -37.86 -45.67 -61.10
CA ASP A 82 -38.10 -46.93 -61.82
C ASP A 82 -39.60 -47.29 -61.76
N PRO A 83 -40.34 -47.04 -62.83
CA PRO A 83 -41.76 -47.38 -62.89
C PRO A 83 -42.09 -48.84 -62.72
N GLN A 84 -41.14 -49.73 -62.86
CA GLN A 84 -41.33 -51.17 -62.78
C GLN A 84 -40.89 -51.77 -61.44
N LEU A 85 -40.43 -50.89 -60.47
CA LEU A 85 -39.92 -51.35 -59.19
C LEU A 85 -40.97 -52.17 -58.39
N THR A 86 -42.19 -51.64 -58.28
CA THR A 86 -43.27 -52.32 -57.56
C THR A 86 -43.66 -53.68 -58.20
N GLU A 87 -43.64 -53.80 -59.53
CA GLU A 87 -43.89 -55.05 -60.24
C GLU A 87 -42.80 -56.10 -60.00
N ARG A 88 -41.53 -55.63 -59.95
CA ARG A 88 -40.37 -56.53 -59.69
C ARG A 88 -40.37 -57.00 -58.22
N LEU A 89 -40.65 -56.12 -57.26
CA LEU A 89 -40.79 -56.48 -55.85
C LEU A 89 -41.93 -57.46 -55.62
N HIS A 90 -43.05 -57.30 -56.36
CA HIS A 90 -44.17 -58.24 -56.28
C HIS A 90 -43.83 -59.60 -56.90
N LYS A 91 -43.12 -59.64 -58.01
CA LYS A 91 -42.64 -60.88 -58.64
C LYS A 91 -41.65 -61.65 -57.77
N ALA A 92 -40.80 -60.92 -57.01
CA ALA A 92 -39.86 -61.44 -56.05
C ALA A 92 -40.48 -61.85 -54.72
N ASN A 93 -41.79 -61.71 -54.55
CA ASN A 93 -42.56 -62.05 -53.37
C ASN A 93 -42.05 -61.32 -52.08
N VAL A 94 -41.54 -60.08 -52.22
CA VAL A 94 -41.03 -59.26 -51.15
C VAL A 94 -42.14 -58.40 -50.60
N SER A 95 -42.23 -58.31 -49.26
CA SER A 95 -43.13 -57.33 -48.61
C SER A 95 -42.61 -55.96 -48.82
N PHE A 96 -43.44 -55.05 -49.32
CA PHE A 96 -43.09 -53.62 -49.44
C PHE A 96 -44.22 -52.72 -49.01
N ASN A 97 -43.84 -51.58 -48.35
CA ASN A 97 -44.74 -50.53 -47.94
C ASN A 97 -44.10 -49.16 -48.18
N GLU A 98 -44.97 -48.15 -48.38
CA GLU A 98 -44.57 -46.77 -48.37
C GLU A 98 -44.88 -46.20 -47.00
N VAL A 99 -43.84 -45.59 -46.35
CA VAL A 99 -43.98 -45.02 -45.03
C VAL A 99 -44.62 -43.65 -45.15
N ILE A 100 -45.86 -43.53 -44.72
CA ILE A 100 -46.52 -42.24 -44.56
C ILE A 100 -45.96 -41.60 -43.29
N LYS A 101 -45.01 -40.66 -43.43
CA LYS A 101 -44.58 -39.83 -42.30
C LYS A 101 -45.74 -38.93 -41.89
N GLU A 102 -46.35 -39.20 -40.74
CA GLU A 102 -47.11 -38.17 -40.06
C GLU A 102 -46.16 -36.99 -39.83
N LYS A 103 -46.52 -35.79 -40.31
CA LYS A 103 -45.73 -34.58 -40.08
C LYS A 103 -45.73 -34.32 -38.61
N ASP A 104 -44.63 -34.67 -37.95
CA ASP A 104 -44.35 -34.15 -36.60
C ASP A 104 -44.48 -32.64 -36.64
N SER A 105 -45.31 -32.11 -35.74
CA SER A 105 -45.57 -30.69 -35.70
C SER A 105 -44.27 -29.92 -35.45
N PRO A 106 -43.85 -28.98 -36.33
CA PRO A 106 -42.63 -28.18 -36.10
C PRO A 106 -42.60 -27.51 -34.71
N PHE A 107 -43.76 -27.39 -34.08
CA PHE A 107 -43.94 -26.84 -32.76
C PHE A 107 -43.52 -27.82 -31.65
N THR A 108 -43.76 -29.14 -31.80
CA THR A 108 -43.32 -30.13 -30.81
C THR A 108 -41.81 -30.30 -30.86
N ASP A 109 -41.20 -30.28 -32.03
CA ASP A 109 -39.73 -30.37 -32.19
C ASP A 109 -39.04 -29.13 -31.58
N PHE A 110 -39.62 -27.95 -31.78
CA PHE A 110 -39.16 -26.69 -31.16
C PHE A 110 -39.28 -26.75 -29.62
N LEU A 111 -40.40 -27.23 -29.10
CA LEU A 111 -40.64 -27.37 -27.66
C LEU A 111 -39.62 -28.32 -27.00
N ILE A 112 -39.38 -29.47 -27.62
CA ILE A 112 -38.45 -30.50 -27.09
C ILE A 112 -37.00 -30.04 -27.24
N ALA A 113 -36.64 -29.42 -28.38
CA ALA A 113 -35.25 -29.03 -28.65
C ALA A 113 -34.80 -27.79 -27.86
N TRP A 114 -35.68 -26.84 -27.61
CA TRP A 114 -35.33 -25.54 -27.05
C TRP A 114 -35.95 -25.27 -25.65
N ILE A 115 -37.20 -25.58 -25.45
CA ILE A 115 -37.91 -25.21 -24.21
C ILE A 115 -37.67 -26.22 -23.10
N LEU A 116 -37.66 -27.52 -23.41
CA LEU A 116 -37.45 -28.56 -22.40
C LEU A 116 -36.07 -28.46 -21.71
N PRO A 117 -34.94 -28.25 -22.41
CA PRO A 117 -33.64 -28.05 -21.75
C PRO A 117 -33.61 -26.81 -20.86
N ILE A 118 -34.28 -25.71 -21.29
CA ILE A 118 -34.41 -24.49 -20.50
C ILE A 118 -35.22 -24.74 -19.22
N LEU A 119 -36.33 -25.42 -19.31
CA LEU A 119 -37.15 -25.79 -18.13
C LEU A 119 -36.41 -26.72 -17.17
N ILE A 120 -35.66 -27.70 -17.69
CA ILE A 120 -34.82 -28.57 -16.87
C ILE A 120 -33.73 -27.74 -16.16
N PHE A 121 -33.10 -26.81 -16.88
CA PHE A 121 -32.07 -25.94 -16.32
C PHE A 121 -32.62 -25.06 -15.18
N PHE A 122 -33.77 -24.42 -15.40
CA PHE A 122 -34.44 -23.63 -14.38
C PHE A 122 -35.00 -24.51 -13.22
N GLY A 123 -35.52 -25.68 -13.53
CA GLY A 123 -36.03 -26.61 -12.51
C GLY A 123 -34.92 -27.15 -11.60
N VAL A 124 -33.80 -27.55 -12.20
CA VAL A 124 -32.60 -27.99 -11.46
C VAL A 124 -32.00 -26.83 -10.67
N GLY A 125 -31.91 -25.64 -11.29
CA GLY A 125 -31.45 -24.42 -10.61
C GLY A 125 -32.35 -24.05 -9.42
N TYR A 126 -33.65 -24.13 -9.56
CA TYR A 126 -34.62 -23.89 -8.48
C TYR A 126 -34.50 -24.93 -7.35
N TYR A 127 -34.36 -26.22 -7.70
CA TYR A 127 -34.17 -27.30 -6.71
C TYR A 127 -32.87 -27.12 -5.92
N PHE A 128 -31.77 -26.81 -6.59
CA PHE A 128 -30.49 -26.53 -5.93
C PHE A 128 -30.57 -25.27 -5.06
N ASN A 129 -31.21 -24.22 -5.55
CA ASN A 129 -31.39 -22.97 -4.78
C ASN A 129 -32.22 -23.22 -3.51
N ARG A 130 -33.31 -24.00 -3.60
CA ARG A 130 -34.16 -24.36 -2.45
C ARG A 130 -33.41 -25.24 -1.42
N LYS A 131 -32.52 -26.13 -1.89
CA LYS A 131 -31.72 -26.99 -1.01
C LYS A 131 -30.57 -26.23 -0.33
N LEU A 132 -29.99 -25.19 -1.00
CA LEU A 132 -29.03 -24.28 -0.39
C LEU A 132 -29.70 -23.31 0.62
N MET A 133 -30.94 -22.88 0.37
CA MET A 133 -31.67 -21.99 1.29
C MET A 133 -32.01 -22.65 2.60
N ASN A 134 -32.25 -23.97 2.65
CA ASN A 134 -32.56 -24.70 3.88
C ASN A 134 -31.35 -25.00 4.78
N HIS A 135 -30.13 -24.69 4.35
CA HIS A 135 -28.91 -24.85 5.16
C HIS A 135 -28.28 -23.49 5.51
N GLY A 136 -29.09 -22.54 5.95
CA GLY A 136 -28.65 -21.33 6.69
C GLY A 136 -27.80 -20.34 5.90
N GLY A 137 -28.27 -19.86 4.74
CA GLY A 137 -27.51 -18.85 4.00
C GLY A 137 -28.26 -18.29 2.80
N GLY A 138 -29.43 -17.70 3.03
CA GLY A 138 -30.19 -17.03 1.98
C GLY A 138 -29.52 -15.76 1.48
N ASN A 139 -29.55 -15.55 0.16
CA ASN A 139 -29.38 -14.28 -0.55
C ASN A 139 -27.97 -13.80 -0.89
N SER A 140 -27.15 -14.62 -1.57
CA SER A 140 -25.91 -14.06 -2.12
C SER A 140 -25.39 -14.76 -3.39
N LEU A 141 -26.22 -15.00 -4.39
CA LEU A 141 -25.74 -15.63 -5.64
C LEU A 141 -25.83 -14.74 -6.89
N MET A 142 -26.30 -13.50 -6.80
CA MET A 142 -26.33 -12.65 -7.99
C MET A 142 -25.60 -11.31 -7.86
N PHE A 143 -25.49 -10.73 -6.67
CA PHE A 143 -24.70 -9.51 -6.43
C PHE A 143 -24.37 -9.39 -4.94
N GLY A 144 -23.21 -9.90 -4.51
CA GLY A 144 -22.75 -9.62 -3.16
C GLY A 144 -22.00 -10.78 -2.51
N ALA A 145 -20.71 -10.88 -2.75
CA ALA A 145 -19.83 -11.46 -1.76
C ALA A 145 -20.08 -10.67 -0.46
N LYS A 146 -20.62 -11.31 0.59
CA LYS A 146 -20.59 -10.72 1.93
C LYS A 146 -19.10 -10.46 2.24
N ASN A 147 -18.68 -9.24 2.05
CA ASN A 147 -17.41 -8.76 2.56
C ASN A 147 -17.52 -8.83 4.09
N GLN A 148 -17.08 -9.94 4.66
CA GLN A 148 -16.93 -10.02 6.10
C GLN A 148 -15.78 -9.10 6.48
N VAL A 149 -16.12 -7.93 7.02
CA VAL A 149 -15.14 -7.07 7.68
C VAL A 149 -14.47 -7.90 8.77
N LYS A 150 -13.15 -7.90 8.81
CA LYS A 150 -12.38 -8.63 9.83
C LYS A 150 -12.70 -8.01 11.19
N VAL A 151 -13.35 -8.74 12.06
CA VAL A 151 -13.62 -8.31 13.42
C VAL A 151 -12.55 -8.91 14.31
N TYR A 152 -11.79 -8.09 14.98
CA TYR A 152 -10.88 -8.53 16.04
C TYR A 152 -11.64 -8.46 17.37
N VAL A 153 -11.87 -9.62 17.95
CA VAL A 153 -12.42 -9.73 19.31
C VAL A 153 -11.26 -9.59 20.30
N PRO A 154 -11.44 -8.91 21.44
CA PRO A 154 -10.40 -8.81 22.46
C PRO A 154 -9.86 -10.20 22.80
N SER A 155 -8.56 -10.40 22.64
CA SER A 155 -7.86 -11.60 23.11
C SER A 155 -7.03 -11.21 24.33
N ALA A 156 -6.79 -12.15 25.23
CA ALA A 156 -5.92 -11.93 26.39
C ALA A 156 -4.49 -11.49 26.04
N ASN A 157 -4.14 -11.50 24.75
CA ASN A 157 -2.85 -11.04 24.19
C ASN A 157 -3.06 -9.83 23.28
N GLY A 158 -4.01 -8.93 23.57
CA GLY A 158 -4.21 -7.67 22.84
C GLY A 158 -3.00 -6.72 23.02
N ILE A 159 -2.87 -5.75 22.12
CA ILE A 159 -1.91 -4.63 22.27
C ILE A 159 -2.53 -3.65 23.26
N HIS A 160 -1.76 -3.23 24.27
CA HIS A 160 -2.13 -2.25 25.30
C HIS A 160 -1.26 -0.99 25.19
N PHE A 161 -1.59 0.06 25.95
CA PHE A 161 -0.81 1.30 25.96
C PHE A 161 0.65 1.10 26.42
N ASP A 162 0.90 0.11 27.27
CA ASP A 162 2.24 -0.26 27.70
C ASP A 162 3.11 -0.84 26.57
N ASP A 163 2.49 -1.38 25.53
CA ASP A 163 3.20 -1.88 24.34
C ASP A 163 3.56 -0.77 23.35
N VAL A 164 2.96 0.42 23.50
CA VAL A 164 3.22 1.60 22.69
C VAL A 164 4.22 2.48 23.43
N ALA A 165 5.46 2.47 23.01
CA ALA A 165 6.50 3.33 23.59
C ALA A 165 6.42 4.75 22.99
N GLY A 166 6.65 5.77 23.83
CA GLY A 166 6.48 7.17 23.44
C GLY A 166 5.00 7.57 23.30
N GLU A 167 4.72 8.73 22.69
CA GLU A 167 3.38 9.24 22.37
C GLU A 167 2.50 9.47 23.62
N ASP A 168 3.09 9.95 24.72
CA ASP A 168 2.42 10.04 26.02
C ASP A 168 1.24 11.01 25.98
N GLU A 169 1.34 12.13 25.28
CA GLU A 169 0.24 13.09 25.09
C GLU A 169 -0.92 12.48 24.26
N ALA A 170 -0.58 11.70 23.23
CA ALA A 170 -1.59 11.02 22.44
C ALA A 170 -2.30 9.93 23.25
N LYS A 171 -1.57 9.17 24.07
CA LYS A 171 -2.14 8.18 25.00
C LYS A 171 -3.04 8.81 26.04
N GLU A 172 -2.63 9.95 26.66
CA GLU A 172 -3.46 10.67 27.62
C GLU A 172 -4.78 11.11 27.00
N ASN A 173 -4.72 11.71 25.80
CA ASN A 173 -5.91 12.10 25.06
C ASN A 173 -6.84 10.93 24.72
N LEU A 174 -6.29 9.74 24.45
CA LEU A 174 -7.05 8.55 24.08
C LEU A 174 -7.52 7.76 25.32
N SER A 175 -6.89 7.92 26.48
CA SER A 175 -7.32 7.30 27.74
C SER A 175 -8.71 7.77 28.17
N GLU A 176 -9.10 9.00 27.83
CA GLU A 176 -10.46 9.51 28.07
C GLU A 176 -11.51 8.71 27.28
N ILE A 177 -11.17 8.23 26.08
CA ILE A 177 -12.06 7.39 25.25
C ILE A 177 -12.22 6.02 25.90
N VAL A 178 -11.13 5.46 26.43
CA VAL A 178 -11.14 4.20 27.17
C VAL A 178 -12.00 4.32 28.41
N ASP A 179 -11.83 5.37 29.23
CA ASP A 179 -12.66 5.63 30.42
C ASP A 179 -14.15 5.80 30.06
N PHE A 180 -14.45 6.49 28.98
CA PHE A 180 -15.83 6.60 28.49
C PHE A 180 -16.45 5.24 28.11
N LEU A 181 -15.71 4.41 27.37
CA LEU A 181 -16.22 3.09 26.96
C LEU A 181 -16.47 2.18 28.15
N HIS A 182 -15.71 2.35 29.25
CA HIS A 182 -15.90 1.62 30.50
C HIS A 182 -17.00 2.20 31.38
N HIS A 183 -17.13 3.54 31.43
CA HIS A 183 -17.98 4.25 32.39
C HIS A 183 -18.86 5.33 31.72
N PRO A 184 -19.71 4.99 30.72
CA PRO A 184 -20.50 5.97 29.97
C PRO A 184 -21.44 6.79 30.88
N ASP A 185 -21.98 6.17 31.96
CA ASP A 185 -22.87 6.81 32.92
C ASP A 185 -22.23 7.98 33.68
N LYS A 186 -20.92 7.95 33.91
CA LYS A 186 -20.16 9.02 34.57
C LYS A 186 -20.22 10.31 33.75
N TYR A 187 -20.09 10.19 32.45
CA TYR A 187 -20.12 11.34 31.52
C TYR A 187 -21.54 11.86 31.33
N ALA A 188 -22.52 10.96 31.20
CA ALA A 188 -23.93 11.32 31.08
C ALA A 188 -24.44 12.11 32.27
N LYS A 189 -24.04 11.78 33.53
CA LYS A 189 -24.42 12.48 34.76
C LYS A 189 -23.99 13.94 34.79
N ILE A 190 -22.86 14.29 34.18
CA ILE A 190 -22.30 15.64 34.10
C ILE A 190 -22.81 16.38 32.87
N GLY A 191 -23.45 15.65 31.91
CA GLY A 191 -23.89 16.19 30.64
C GLY A 191 -22.77 16.33 29.61
N ALA A 192 -21.62 15.66 29.83
CA ALA A 192 -20.51 15.63 28.87
C ALA A 192 -20.89 14.76 27.68
N LYS A 193 -20.63 15.26 26.47
CA LYS A 193 -20.82 14.50 25.22
C LYS A 193 -19.47 14.08 24.70
N MET A 194 -19.28 12.78 24.53
CA MET A 194 -18.07 12.27 23.90
C MET A 194 -18.04 12.56 22.39
N PRO A 195 -16.87 12.81 21.84
CA PRO A 195 -16.71 12.92 20.40
C PRO A 195 -17.11 11.60 19.74
N LYS A 196 -17.93 11.68 18.68
CA LYS A 196 -18.30 10.49 17.89
C LYS A 196 -17.13 9.93 17.13
N GLY A 197 -16.23 10.81 16.69
CA GLY A 197 -15.05 10.45 15.91
C GLY A 197 -13.79 11.18 16.36
N VAL A 198 -12.69 10.44 16.36
CA VAL A 198 -11.36 10.96 16.66
C VAL A 198 -10.45 10.71 15.48
N LEU A 199 -9.75 11.75 15.06
CA LEU A 199 -8.81 11.70 13.94
C LEU A 199 -7.38 11.72 14.46
N LEU A 200 -6.65 10.63 14.25
CA LEU A 200 -5.21 10.51 14.49
C LEU A 200 -4.46 11.14 13.32
N VAL A 201 -3.64 12.13 13.58
CA VAL A 201 -2.98 12.94 12.55
C VAL A 201 -1.49 12.97 12.80
N GLY A 202 -0.68 12.65 11.80
CA GLY A 202 0.79 12.72 11.96
C GLY A 202 1.56 12.09 10.80
N PRO A 203 2.89 12.15 10.83
CA PRO A 203 3.75 11.56 9.80
C PRO A 203 3.53 10.05 9.64
N PRO A 204 3.89 9.45 8.49
CA PRO A 204 3.90 8.01 8.34
C PRO A 204 4.88 7.35 9.31
N GLY A 205 4.57 6.13 9.76
CA GLY A 205 5.45 5.37 10.64
C GLY A 205 5.44 5.75 12.12
N THR A 206 4.62 6.73 12.56
CA THR A 206 4.53 7.15 13.97
C THR A 206 3.67 6.22 14.86
N GLY A 207 3.09 5.14 14.31
CA GLY A 207 2.38 4.16 15.11
C GLY A 207 0.86 4.40 15.27
N LYS A 208 0.23 5.27 14.46
CA LYS A 208 -1.22 5.58 14.52
C LYS A 208 -2.12 4.35 14.55
N THR A 209 -1.86 3.39 13.67
CA THR A 209 -2.60 2.10 13.61
C THR A 209 -2.36 1.25 14.86
N MET A 210 -1.14 1.26 15.41
CA MET A 210 -0.80 0.55 16.64
C MET A 210 -1.50 1.18 17.84
N LEU A 211 -1.52 2.50 17.92
CA LEU A 211 -2.19 3.26 18.96
C LEU A 211 -3.72 3.02 18.96
N ALA A 212 -4.35 2.99 17.77
CA ALA A 212 -5.77 2.65 17.65
C ALA A 212 -6.09 1.22 18.15
N LYS A 213 -5.20 0.25 17.88
CA LYS A 213 -5.32 -1.11 18.42
C LYS A 213 -5.13 -1.15 19.93
N ALA A 214 -4.21 -0.34 20.47
CA ALA A 214 -3.97 -0.25 21.90
C ALA A 214 -5.19 0.32 22.64
N VAL A 215 -5.87 1.34 22.08
CA VAL A 215 -7.13 1.87 22.63
C VAL A 215 -8.19 0.76 22.73
N ALA A 216 -8.33 -0.06 21.70
CA ALA A 216 -9.32 -1.15 21.70
C ALA A 216 -8.95 -2.28 22.68
N GLY A 217 -7.65 -2.59 22.79
CA GLY A 217 -7.13 -3.56 23.76
C GLY A 217 -7.34 -3.09 25.19
N GLU A 218 -7.04 -1.82 25.48
CA GLU A 218 -7.23 -1.20 26.79
C GLU A 218 -8.70 -1.12 27.19
N ALA A 219 -9.57 -0.73 26.24
CA ALA A 219 -11.01 -0.69 26.45
C ALA A 219 -11.67 -2.09 26.49
N GLY A 220 -10.98 -3.15 26.07
CA GLY A 220 -11.53 -4.50 26.05
C GLY A 220 -12.72 -4.69 25.11
N VAL A 221 -12.84 -3.86 24.07
CA VAL A 221 -13.99 -3.85 23.15
C VAL A 221 -13.63 -4.40 21.76
N PRO A 222 -14.62 -4.90 20.99
CA PRO A 222 -14.40 -5.31 19.60
C PRO A 222 -13.83 -4.19 18.73
N PHE A 223 -12.88 -4.56 17.84
CA PHE A 223 -12.18 -3.65 16.96
C PHE A 223 -12.45 -4.01 15.50
N PHE A 224 -12.91 -3.03 14.71
CA PHE A 224 -13.26 -3.16 13.31
C PHE A 224 -12.29 -2.33 12.45
N PRO A 225 -11.10 -2.86 12.12
CA PRO A 225 -10.17 -2.13 11.26
C PRO A 225 -10.54 -2.28 9.80
N ILE A 226 -10.45 -1.19 9.07
CA ILE A 226 -10.59 -1.13 7.63
C ILE A 226 -9.64 -0.07 7.07
N ALA A 227 -9.03 -0.33 5.92
CA ALA A 227 -8.29 0.70 5.21
C ALA A 227 -9.24 1.53 4.34
N GLY A 228 -9.03 2.84 4.28
CA GLY A 228 -9.82 3.73 3.41
C GLY A 228 -9.82 3.29 1.95
N SER A 229 -8.71 2.72 1.48
CA SER A 229 -8.59 2.14 0.14
C SER A 229 -9.52 0.95 -0.10
N GLU A 230 -9.95 0.21 0.93
CA GLU A 230 -10.89 -0.92 0.80
C GLU A 230 -12.33 -0.48 0.45
N PHE A 231 -12.64 0.79 0.62
CA PHE A 231 -13.92 1.37 0.19
C PHE A 231 -13.91 1.84 -1.27
N VAL A 232 -12.73 1.96 -1.87
CA VAL A 232 -12.60 2.39 -3.28
C VAL A 232 -12.78 1.17 -4.18
N GLU A 233 -13.90 1.12 -4.89
CA GLU A 233 -14.27 0.01 -5.76
C GLU A 233 -14.44 0.47 -7.20
N MET A 234 -14.37 -0.48 -8.15
CA MET A 234 -14.58 -0.17 -9.58
C MET A 234 -16.05 0.03 -9.93
N PHE A 235 -16.97 -0.51 -9.13
CA PHE A 235 -18.42 -0.42 -9.39
C PHE A 235 -19.08 0.61 -8.49
N VAL A 236 -19.80 1.54 -9.10
CA VAL A 236 -20.50 2.62 -8.40
C VAL A 236 -21.48 2.05 -7.36
N GLY A 237 -21.40 2.56 -6.13
CA GLY A 237 -22.26 2.18 -5.01
C GLY A 237 -21.78 1.01 -4.16
N MET A 238 -20.75 0.27 -4.55
CA MET A 238 -20.20 -0.82 -3.73
C MET A 238 -19.49 -0.30 -2.49
N GLY A 239 -18.72 0.78 -2.61
CA GLY A 239 -18.07 1.42 -1.48
C GLY A 239 -19.08 1.90 -0.44
N ALA A 240 -20.15 2.57 -0.87
CA ALA A 240 -21.24 3.00 0.00
C ALA A 240 -21.95 1.81 0.69
N SER A 241 -22.09 0.67 0.00
CA SER A 241 -22.64 -0.55 0.63
C SER A 241 -21.72 -1.10 1.72
N LYS A 242 -20.40 -1.13 1.47
CA LYS A 242 -19.42 -1.56 2.49
C LYS A 242 -19.44 -0.68 3.72
N VAL A 243 -19.58 0.63 3.56
CA VAL A 243 -19.73 1.56 4.68
C VAL A 243 -20.96 1.18 5.50
N ARG A 244 -22.14 1.04 4.88
CA ARG A 244 -23.36 0.64 5.59
C ARG A 244 -23.22 -0.69 6.32
N ASP A 245 -22.64 -1.69 5.68
CA ASP A 245 -22.44 -3.03 6.25
C ASP A 245 -21.51 -2.97 7.48
N LEU A 246 -20.43 -2.20 7.41
CA LEU A 246 -19.50 -1.99 8.52
C LEU A 246 -20.22 -1.36 9.73
N PHE A 247 -20.94 -0.27 9.50
CA PHE A 247 -21.64 0.45 10.56
C PHE A 247 -22.77 -0.36 11.17
N GLN A 248 -23.50 -1.14 10.35
CA GLN A 248 -24.52 -2.05 10.84
C GLN A 248 -23.93 -3.18 11.72
N GLN A 249 -22.77 -3.74 11.33
CA GLN A 249 -22.07 -4.75 12.12
C GLN A 249 -21.56 -4.17 13.44
N ALA A 250 -21.02 -2.96 13.43
CA ALA A 250 -20.56 -2.26 14.62
C ALA A 250 -21.71 -2.01 15.61
N LYS A 251 -22.86 -1.52 15.14
CA LYS A 251 -24.06 -1.34 15.99
C LYS A 251 -24.51 -2.63 16.67
N GLN A 252 -24.40 -3.77 15.98
CA GLN A 252 -24.77 -5.08 16.54
C GLN A 252 -23.81 -5.58 17.61
N LYS A 253 -22.58 -5.04 17.66
CA LYS A 253 -21.51 -5.48 18.57
C LYS A 253 -21.03 -4.37 19.51
N ALA A 254 -21.83 -3.34 19.70
CA ALA A 254 -21.55 -2.26 20.65
C ALA A 254 -21.50 -2.79 22.11
N PRO A 255 -20.61 -2.27 22.97
CA PRO A 255 -19.63 -1.23 22.69
C PRO A 255 -18.49 -1.71 21.80
N CYS A 256 -18.03 -0.86 20.84
CA CYS A 256 -16.96 -1.24 19.92
C CYS A 256 -16.25 -0.01 19.32
N ILE A 257 -15.11 -0.25 18.68
CA ILE A 257 -14.35 0.77 17.96
C ILE A 257 -14.29 0.41 16.48
N ILE A 258 -14.69 1.36 15.62
CA ILE A 258 -14.42 1.33 14.18
C ILE A 258 -13.12 2.09 13.94
N PHE A 259 -12.17 1.50 13.23
CA PHE A 259 -10.93 2.17 12.85
C PHE A 259 -10.78 2.23 11.33
N ILE A 260 -10.69 3.44 10.79
CA ILE A 260 -10.49 3.71 9.36
C ILE A 260 -9.07 4.23 9.15
N ASP A 261 -8.20 3.38 8.64
CA ASP A 261 -6.83 3.80 8.31
C ASP A 261 -6.80 4.48 6.94
N GLU A 262 -5.88 5.44 6.75
CA GLU A 262 -5.75 6.19 5.49
C GLU A 262 -7.09 6.77 5.00
N ILE A 263 -7.82 7.44 5.90
CA ILE A 263 -9.15 7.99 5.56
C ILE A 263 -9.12 8.97 4.39
N ASP A 264 -7.98 9.58 4.11
CA ASP A 264 -7.77 10.46 2.96
C ASP A 264 -7.98 9.75 1.61
N ALA A 265 -7.91 8.41 1.54
CA ALA A 265 -8.25 7.67 0.32
C ALA A 265 -9.69 7.93 -0.17
N ILE A 266 -10.64 8.14 0.77
CA ILE A 266 -12.05 8.42 0.46
C ILE A 266 -12.48 9.83 0.83
N GLY A 267 -11.78 10.46 1.76
CA GLY A 267 -12.15 11.73 2.38
C GLY A 267 -11.58 12.98 1.72
N GLN A 268 -11.03 12.93 0.51
CA GLN A 268 -10.39 14.07 -0.15
C GLN A 268 -11.39 15.17 -0.53
N LYS A 269 -10.90 16.43 -0.49
CA LYS A 269 -11.61 17.61 -0.99
C LYS A 269 -12.05 17.42 -2.44
N ARG A 270 -13.20 17.97 -2.77
CA ARG A 270 -13.76 17.96 -4.13
C ARG A 270 -12.88 18.77 -5.08
N THR A 271 -12.15 18.10 -5.95
CA THR A 271 -11.47 18.73 -7.08
C THR A 271 -12.37 18.59 -8.31
N GLY A 272 -12.65 19.69 -8.99
CA GLY A 272 -13.65 19.79 -10.06
C GLY A 272 -13.42 18.96 -11.34
N ASN A 273 -12.65 17.88 -11.30
CA ASN A 273 -12.43 16.95 -12.40
C ASN A 273 -13.52 15.85 -12.43
N ALA A 274 -14.42 15.95 -13.40
CA ALA A 274 -15.73 15.31 -13.45
C ALA A 274 -15.77 13.79 -13.71
N MET A 275 -14.68 13.07 -13.95
CA MET A 275 -14.76 11.70 -14.50
C MET A 275 -14.26 10.55 -13.62
N GLY A 276 -13.68 10.83 -12.45
CA GLY A 276 -13.13 9.77 -11.57
C GLY A 276 -13.64 9.78 -10.13
N ASN A 277 -14.44 10.77 -9.73
CA ASN A 277 -14.74 11.05 -8.33
C ASN A 277 -16.14 10.64 -7.84
N SER A 278 -17.06 10.23 -8.73
CA SER A 278 -18.46 10.00 -8.33
C SER A 278 -18.61 8.87 -7.30
N GLU A 279 -17.81 7.82 -7.40
CA GLU A 279 -17.87 6.68 -6.47
C GLU A 279 -17.29 7.04 -5.11
N ARG A 280 -16.14 7.74 -5.08
CA ARG A 280 -15.54 8.23 -3.82
C ARG A 280 -16.45 9.23 -3.11
N GLU A 281 -17.07 10.16 -3.86
CA GLU A 281 -18.03 11.11 -3.30
C GLU A 281 -19.26 10.41 -2.74
N GLN A 282 -19.79 9.39 -3.42
CA GLN A 282 -20.92 8.61 -2.94
C GLN A 282 -20.55 7.86 -1.65
N THR A 283 -19.36 7.27 -1.59
CA THR A 283 -18.83 6.59 -0.42
C THR A 283 -18.62 7.54 0.75
N LEU A 284 -18.03 8.71 0.49
CA LEU A 284 -17.86 9.77 1.48
C LEU A 284 -19.21 10.25 2.03
N ASN A 285 -20.17 10.55 1.15
CA ASN A 285 -21.50 10.98 1.57
C ASN A 285 -22.22 9.91 2.40
N GLN A 286 -22.03 8.62 2.08
CA GLN A 286 -22.56 7.53 2.90
C GLN A 286 -21.88 7.48 4.27
N LEU A 287 -20.55 7.62 4.33
CA LEU A 287 -19.82 7.69 5.60
C LEU A 287 -20.33 8.84 6.47
N LEU A 288 -20.49 10.03 5.91
CA LEU A 288 -21.04 11.19 6.62
C LEU A 288 -22.47 10.91 7.14
N THR A 289 -23.30 10.26 6.33
CA THR A 289 -24.67 9.89 6.70
C THR A 289 -24.70 8.90 7.87
N GLU A 290 -23.84 7.87 7.81
CA GLU A 290 -23.75 6.89 8.90
C GLU A 290 -23.22 7.54 10.19
N MET A 291 -22.21 8.40 10.11
CA MET A 291 -21.70 9.14 11.28
C MET A 291 -22.75 10.06 11.91
N ASP A 292 -23.52 10.76 11.08
CA ASP A 292 -24.62 11.62 11.56
C ASP A 292 -25.76 10.79 12.20
N GLY A 293 -25.98 9.57 11.68
CA GLY A 293 -27.00 8.62 12.16
C GLY A 293 -26.66 7.89 13.47
N PHE A 294 -25.47 8.11 14.05
CA PHE A 294 -25.13 7.60 15.38
C PHE A 294 -25.65 8.51 16.47
N ASN A 295 -26.27 7.91 17.50
CA ASN A 295 -26.59 8.59 18.75
C ASN A 295 -25.49 8.37 19.79
N ALA A 296 -25.41 9.23 20.78
CA ALA A 296 -24.45 9.07 21.89
C ALA A 296 -24.63 7.75 22.65
N ASP A 297 -25.84 7.20 22.62
CA ASP A 297 -26.21 5.95 23.29
C ASP A 297 -25.78 4.68 22.54
N ASP A 298 -25.31 4.80 21.29
CA ASP A 298 -24.90 3.64 20.48
C ASP A 298 -23.58 3.02 20.95
N ASN A 299 -22.82 3.69 21.85
CA ASN A 299 -21.54 3.24 22.41
C ASN A 299 -20.54 2.74 21.34
N VAL A 300 -20.51 3.40 20.18
CA VAL A 300 -19.57 3.15 19.09
C VAL A 300 -18.68 4.37 18.92
N VAL A 301 -17.37 4.17 18.98
CA VAL A 301 -16.37 5.21 18.73
C VAL A 301 -15.72 4.98 17.38
N ILE A 302 -15.59 6.02 16.58
CA ILE A 302 -14.93 5.96 15.28
C ILE A 302 -13.55 6.60 15.43
N LEU A 303 -12.50 5.80 15.23
CA LEU A 303 -11.14 6.31 15.08
C LEU A 303 -10.78 6.34 13.60
N ALA A 304 -10.12 7.38 13.16
CA ALA A 304 -9.54 7.41 11.82
C ALA A 304 -8.09 7.88 11.87
N ALA A 305 -7.29 7.48 10.89
CA ALA A 305 -5.91 7.92 10.77
C ALA A 305 -5.65 8.52 9.39
N THR A 306 -4.83 9.57 9.36
CA THR A 306 -4.35 10.19 8.11
C THR A 306 -2.97 10.81 8.29
N ASN A 307 -2.20 10.79 7.22
CA ASN A 307 -0.95 11.55 7.12
C ASN A 307 -1.17 12.93 6.45
N ARG A 308 -2.39 13.18 5.92
CA ARG A 308 -2.72 14.35 5.08
C ARG A 308 -4.02 15.03 5.55
N PRO A 309 -4.06 15.58 6.75
CA PRO A 309 -5.29 16.18 7.29
C PRO A 309 -5.81 17.35 6.45
N GLU A 310 -4.92 18.07 5.77
CA GLU A 310 -5.25 19.20 4.89
C GLU A 310 -5.95 18.76 3.59
N SER A 311 -5.81 17.51 3.18
CA SER A 311 -6.47 16.96 1.99
C SER A 311 -7.94 16.59 2.26
N LEU A 312 -8.33 16.47 3.54
CA LEU A 312 -9.67 16.01 3.91
C LEU A 312 -10.75 17.05 3.61
N ASP A 313 -11.92 16.56 3.19
CA ASP A 313 -13.12 17.39 3.04
C ASP A 313 -13.50 18.02 4.39
N PRO A 314 -13.70 19.34 4.46
CA PRO A 314 -14.09 20.03 5.69
C PRO A 314 -15.36 19.46 6.35
N ALA A 315 -16.23 18.81 5.57
CA ALA A 315 -17.42 18.16 6.10
C ALA A 315 -17.11 17.04 7.10
N LEU A 316 -16.00 16.30 6.92
CA LEU A 316 -15.55 15.27 7.87
C LEU A 316 -15.13 15.85 9.23
N LEU A 317 -14.68 17.10 9.24
CA LEU A 317 -14.09 17.77 10.40
C LEU A 317 -15.10 18.63 11.17
N ARG A 318 -16.40 18.57 10.82
CA ARG A 318 -17.47 19.28 11.51
C ARG A 318 -17.82 18.61 12.83
N PRO A 319 -18.28 19.40 13.85
CA PRO A 319 -18.79 18.85 15.10
C PRO A 319 -19.82 17.74 14.89
N GLY A 320 -19.70 16.65 15.66
CA GLY A 320 -20.53 15.45 15.52
C GLY A 320 -20.00 14.42 14.54
N ARG A 321 -18.80 14.63 13.95
CA ARG A 321 -18.07 13.70 13.09
C ARG A 321 -16.68 13.48 13.65
N PHE A 322 -15.59 13.86 12.93
CA PHE A 322 -14.23 13.86 13.47
C PHE A 322 -13.96 15.22 14.14
N ASP A 323 -14.55 15.44 15.26
CA ASP A 323 -14.49 16.69 16.00
C ASP A 323 -13.30 16.77 16.96
N ARG A 324 -12.68 15.63 17.29
CA ARG A 324 -11.43 15.60 18.06
C ARG A 324 -10.26 15.19 17.16
N ARG A 325 -9.17 15.94 17.22
CA ARG A 325 -7.92 15.62 16.53
C ARG A 325 -6.85 15.33 17.56
N VAL A 326 -6.20 14.20 17.41
CA VAL A 326 -5.08 13.77 18.24
C VAL A 326 -3.83 13.76 17.37
N PRO A 327 -2.88 14.69 17.58
CA PRO A 327 -1.60 14.64 16.89
C PRO A 327 -0.80 13.42 17.39
N VAL A 328 -0.18 12.71 16.46
CA VAL A 328 0.77 11.60 16.70
C VAL A 328 2.04 12.01 15.97
N GLU A 329 2.93 12.67 16.67
CA GLU A 329 4.10 13.33 16.09
C GLU A 329 5.29 12.38 16.01
N LEU A 330 6.42 12.85 15.47
CA LEU A 330 7.67 12.08 15.56
C LEU A 330 8.12 12.03 17.03
N PRO A 331 8.66 10.89 17.49
CA PRO A 331 9.05 10.74 18.88
C PRO A 331 10.21 11.68 19.24
N ASP A 332 10.13 12.28 20.42
CA ASP A 332 11.22 13.01 21.05
C ASP A 332 12.38 12.06 21.45
N LEU A 333 13.45 12.60 22.02
CA LEU A 333 14.61 11.81 22.40
C LEU A 333 14.26 10.68 23.37
N ALA A 334 13.43 10.93 24.37
CA ALA A 334 13.01 9.93 25.35
C ALA A 334 12.10 8.86 24.70
N GLY A 335 11.19 9.29 23.84
CA GLY A 335 10.32 8.40 23.05
C GLY A 335 11.13 7.51 22.10
N ARG A 336 12.13 8.06 21.39
CA ARG A 336 13.02 7.27 20.53
C ARG A 336 13.79 6.21 21.32
N GLU A 337 14.34 6.58 22.47
CA GLU A 337 15.03 5.65 23.35
C GLU A 337 14.10 4.53 23.86
N ALA A 338 12.88 4.88 24.26
CA ALA A 338 11.86 3.93 24.72
C ALA A 338 11.43 2.97 23.59
N ILE A 339 11.24 3.49 22.36
CA ILE A 339 10.88 2.68 21.17
C ILE A 339 12.01 1.71 20.83
N LEU A 340 13.26 2.17 20.79
CA LEU A 340 14.43 1.32 20.54
C LEU A 340 14.50 0.18 21.57
N LYS A 341 14.38 0.49 22.86
CA LYS A 341 14.36 -0.51 23.94
C LYS A 341 13.20 -1.51 23.79
N ALA A 342 12.01 -1.03 23.40
CA ALA A 342 10.85 -1.90 23.19
C ALA A 342 11.08 -2.92 22.07
N HIS A 343 11.64 -2.48 20.92
CA HIS A 343 11.96 -3.38 19.82
C HIS A 343 13.16 -4.29 20.12
N ALA A 344 14.11 -3.82 20.88
CA ALA A 344 15.30 -4.57 21.26
C ALA A 344 15.04 -5.70 22.28
N LYS A 345 13.91 -5.70 23.00
CA LYS A 345 13.52 -6.78 23.95
C LYS A 345 13.58 -8.19 23.37
N LYS A 346 13.46 -8.34 22.06
CA LYS A 346 13.45 -9.63 21.34
C LYS A 346 14.78 -9.95 20.66
N VAL A 347 15.78 -9.11 20.83
CA VAL A 347 17.10 -9.19 20.18
C VAL A 347 18.17 -9.45 21.23
N ALA A 348 19.11 -10.33 20.93
CA ALA A 348 20.29 -10.51 21.77
C ALA A 348 21.20 -9.29 21.62
N LEU A 349 21.49 -8.60 22.73
CA LEU A 349 22.32 -7.39 22.77
C LEU A 349 23.63 -7.64 23.44
N GLY A 350 24.68 -6.98 22.99
CA GLY A 350 25.98 -6.87 23.69
C GLY A 350 25.87 -5.91 24.88
N ASP A 351 26.83 -6.02 25.78
CA ASP A 351 26.92 -5.18 26.99
C ASP A 351 27.33 -3.72 26.68
N ASP A 352 27.79 -3.45 25.47
CA ASP A 352 28.27 -2.15 24.97
C ASP A 352 27.19 -1.21 24.45
N VAL A 353 25.92 -1.67 24.40
CA VAL A 353 24.82 -0.92 23.74
C VAL A 353 24.31 0.21 24.62
N ASP A 354 24.45 1.45 24.11
CA ASP A 354 23.88 2.66 24.68
C ASP A 354 22.74 3.21 23.81
N PHE A 355 21.50 2.90 24.19
CA PHE A 355 20.31 3.37 23.49
C PHE A 355 20.14 4.88 23.51
N HIS A 356 20.67 5.59 24.51
CA HIS A 356 20.60 7.04 24.55
C HIS A 356 21.40 7.66 23.39
N THR A 357 22.62 7.17 23.17
CA THR A 357 23.46 7.59 22.04
C THR A 357 22.80 7.24 20.70
N ILE A 358 22.25 6.03 20.55
CA ILE A 358 21.53 5.61 19.33
C ILE A 358 20.30 6.49 19.08
N ALA A 359 19.50 6.80 20.11
CA ALA A 359 18.33 7.67 19.99
C ALA A 359 18.68 9.11 19.55
N ARG A 360 19.82 9.63 20.02
CA ARG A 360 20.35 10.93 19.56
C ARG A 360 20.76 10.89 18.10
N MET A 361 21.47 9.86 17.67
CA MET A 361 21.89 9.69 16.27
C MET A 361 20.70 9.51 15.32
N ALA A 362 19.61 8.92 15.80
CA ALA A 362 18.37 8.71 15.06
C ALA A 362 17.38 9.89 15.20
N ALA A 363 17.86 11.13 15.36
CA ALA A 363 17.03 12.30 15.47
C ALA A 363 16.12 12.44 14.23
N GLY A 364 14.82 12.69 14.45
CA GLY A 364 13.82 12.81 13.38
C GLY A 364 13.32 11.48 12.80
N ALA A 365 13.80 10.33 13.30
CA ALA A 365 13.32 9.02 12.85
C ALA A 365 11.92 8.72 13.43
N SER A 366 11.07 8.15 12.59
CA SER A 366 9.77 7.62 13.00
C SER A 366 9.90 6.29 13.77
N GLY A 367 8.85 5.89 14.48
CA GLY A 367 8.82 4.61 15.19
C GLY A 367 9.09 3.40 14.28
N ALA A 368 8.62 3.44 13.04
CA ALA A 368 8.87 2.39 12.06
C ALA A 368 10.34 2.34 11.62
N GLU A 369 10.99 3.49 11.43
CA GLU A 369 12.42 3.55 11.11
C GLU A 369 13.27 3.07 12.27
N LEU A 370 12.92 3.42 13.52
CA LEU A 370 13.61 2.93 14.73
C LEU A 370 13.49 1.40 14.85
N ALA A 371 12.30 0.84 14.58
CA ALA A 371 12.12 -0.61 14.54
C ALA A 371 12.99 -1.27 13.45
N ASN A 372 13.09 -0.62 12.29
CA ASN A 372 13.93 -1.10 11.19
C ASN A 372 15.42 -1.04 11.53
N ILE A 373 15.88 0.02 12.22
CA ILE A 373 17.27 0.12 12.70
C ILE A 373 17.65 -1.08 13.58
N VAL A 374 16.79 -1.44 14.55
CA VAL A 374 17.04 -2.60 15.43
C VAL A 374 17.07 -3.91 14.62
N ASN A 375 16.16 -4.06 13.66
CA ASN A 375 16.13 -5.24 12.80
C ASN A 375 17.35 -5.35 11.88
N GLU A 376 17.78 -4.25 11.26
CA GLU A 376 18.99 -4.22 10.40
C GLU A 376 20.25 -4.52 11.22
N ALA A 377 20.33 -4.03 12.47
CA ALA A 377 21.44 -4.33 13.36
C ALA A 377 21.51 -5.83 13.68
N ALA A 378 20.37 -6.46 13.94
CA ALA A 378 20.31 -7.91 14.16
C ALA A 378 20.72 -8.71 12.90
N LEU A 379 20.26 -8.28 11.72
CA LEU A 379 20.65 -8.91 10.44
C LEU A 379 22.15 -8.71 10.16
N ARG A 380 22.72 -7.57 10.54
CA ARG A 380 24.15 -7.30 10.41
C ARG A 380 24.97 -8.21 11.33
N ALA A 381 24.63 -8.30 12.62
CA ALA A 381 25.31 -9.18 13.56
C ALA A 381 25.37 -10.63 13.05
N ILE A 382 24.25 -11.14 12.48
CA ILE A 382 24.22 -12.49 11.89
C ILE A 382 25.17 -12.60 10.67
N ARG A 383 25.22 -11.59 9.81
CA ARG A 383 26.14 -11.57 8.64
C ARG A 383 27.61 -11.57 9.07
N ASP A 384 27.91 -10.90 10.17
CA ASP A 384 29.26 -10.78 10.71
C ASP A 384 29.59 -11.94 11.69
N HIS A 385 28.72 -12.97 11.75
CA HIS A 385 28.84 -14.17 12.59
C HIS A 385 28.93 -13.85 14.09
N CYS A 386 28.26 -12.80 14.54
CA CYS A 386 28.15 -12.42 15.94
C CYS A 386 26.86 -12.98 16.56
N ASP A 387 26.92 -13.38 17.83
CA ASP A 387 25.78 -13.92 18.59
C ASP A 387 24.91 -12.81 19.23
N ALA A 388 25.40 -11.58 19.26
CA ALA A 388 24.73 -10.43 19.85
C ALA A 388 24.98 -9.17 19.01
N VAL A 389 24.02 -8.24 19.07
CA VAL A 389 24.10 -6.93 18.41
C VAL A 389 24.96 -6.00 19.25
N SER A 390 25.99 -5.42 18.65
CA SER A 390 26.88 -4.43 19.25
C SER A 390 26.39 -3.00 19.02
N GLN A 391 26.99 -2.03 19.73
CA GLN A 391 26.83 -0.60 19.51
C GLN A 391 27.12 -0.23 18.03
N ALA A 392 28.21 -0.76 17.47
CA ALA A 392 28.64 -0.51 16.10
C ALA A 392 27.64 -1.02 15.06
N ASP A 393 26.95 -2.14 15.34
CA ASP A 393 25.91 -2.64 14.45
C ASP A 393 24.69 -1.70 14.40
N LEU A 394 24.29 -1.14 15.53
CA LEU A 394 23.21 -0.16 15.61
C LEU A 394 23.57 1.15 14.92
N GLU A 395 24.77 1.66 15.14
CA GLU A 395 25.26 2.89 14.51
C GLU A 395 25.30 2.76 12.98
N GLU A 396 25.86 1.67 12.45
CA GLU A 396 25.85 1.45 11.00
C GLU A 396 24.44 1.23 10.45
N SER A 397 23.53 0.63 11.24
CA SER A 397 22.15 0.42 10.82
C SER A 397 21.36 1.73 10.73
N ILE A 398 21.66 2.72 11.57
CA ILE A 398 21.14 4.08 11.41
C ILE A 398 21.57 4.64 10.05
N GLU A 399 22.85 4.49 9.72
CA GLU A 399 23.36 4.97 8.44
C GLU A 399 22.72 4.25 7.24
N VAL A 400 22.49 2.93 7.37
CA VAL A 400 21.80 2.15 6.34
C VAL A 400 20.36 2.64 6.14
N VAL A 401 19.65 2.93 7.20
CA VAL A 401 18.25 3.40 7.13
C VAL A 401 18.16 4.82 6.57
N ILE A 402 19.08 5.71 6.97
CA ILE A 402 19.08 7.12 6.53
C ILE A 402 19.71 7.29 5.15
N ALA A 403 20.88 6.72 4.92
CA ALA A 403 21.72 6.95 3.73
C ALA A 403 21.84 5.74 2.78
N GLY A 404 21.24 4.59 3.14
CA GLY A 404 21.29 3.36 2.36
C GLY A 404 22.58 2.55 2.58
N TYR A 405 22.63 1.36 1.96
CA TYR A 405 23.75 0.44 2.08
C TYR A 405 25.03 0.98 1.46
N GLN A 406 26.19 0.54 1.99
CA GLN A 406 27.49 0.81 1.38
C GLN A 406 27.59 0.14 0.00
N LYS A 407 28.04 0.87 -1.00
CA LYS A 407 28.31 0.33 -2.34
C LYS A 407 29.64 -0.39 -2.36
N LYS A 408 29.64 -1.73 -2.41
CA LYS A 408 30.86 -2.53 -2.48
C LYS A 408 31.63 -2.42 -3.82
N ASN A 409 30.95 -2.03 -4.89
CA ASN A 409 31.46 -2.03 -6.26
C ASN A 409 31.65 -0.62 -6.84
N ALA A 410 31.50 0.44 -6.05
CA ALA A 410 31.78 1.80 -6.52
C ALA A 410 33.31 2.06 -6.42
N ILE A 411 33.99 1.96 -7.53
CA ILE A 411 35.41 2.34 -7.63
C ILE A 411 35.43 3.81 -7.99
N LEU A 412 35.67 4.68 -6.99
CA LEU A 412 36.01 6.07 -7.24
C LEU A 412 37.45 6.12 -7.77
N SER A 413 37.71 6.97 -8.77
CA SER A 413 39.08 7.31 -9.14
C SER A 413 39.77 8.01 -7.97
N ASP A 414 41.12 7.99 -7.96
CA ASP A 414 41.89 8.65 -6.90
C ASP A 414 41.58 10.15 -6.81
N ASP A 415 41.34 10.80 -7.96
CA ASP A 415 40.98 12.22 -8.02
C ASP A 415 39.57 12.47 -7.46
N GLU A 416 38.59 11.60 -7.77
CA GLU A 416 37.24 11.69 -7.21
C GLU A 416 37.27 11.45 -5.71
N LYS A 417 37.95 10.40 -5.25
CA LYS A 417 38.10 10.08 -3.84
C LYS A 417 38.69 11.24 -3.05
N LYS A 418 39.73 11.89 -3.63
CA LYS A 418 40.36 13.06 -3.04
C LYS A 418 39.39 14.25 -3.00
N THR A 419 38.65 14.50 -4.07
CA THR A 419 37.67 15.58 -4.14
C THR A 419 36.58 15.39 -3.10
N VAL A 420 36.02 14.17 -2.97
CA VAL A 420 35.01 13.85 -1.95
C VAL A 420 35.58 14.03 -0.53
N ALA A 421 36.82 13.63 -0.27
CA ALA A 421 37.45 13.83 1.03
C ALA A 421 37.52 15.30 1.44
N TYR A 422 37.94 16.18 0.51
CA TYR A 422 37.95 17.62 0.76
C TYR A 422 36.55 18.21 0.90
N HIS A 423 35.59 17.71 0.14
CA HIS A 423 34.19 18.12 0.20
C HIS A 423 33.60 17.85 1.61
N GLU A 424 33.71 16.61 2.10
CA GLU A 424 33.19 16.22 3.41
C GLU A 424 33.90 16.92 4.58
N ILE A 425 35.24 17.07 4.50
CA ILE A 425 35.96 17.85 5.49
C ILE A 425 35.58 19.34 5.41
N GLY A 426 35.23 19.85 4.22
CA GLY A 426 34.73 21.21 4.07
C GLY A 426 33.47 21.45 4.91
N HIS A 427 32.49 20.55 4.85
CA HIS A 427 31.30 20.60 5.70
C HIS A 427 31.67 20.54 7.19
N ALA A 428 32.47 19.54 7.57
CA ALA A 428 32.83 19.32 8.95
C ALA A 428 33.63 20.48 9.57
N LEU A 429 34.56 21.03 8.82
CA LEU A 429 35.43 22.14 9.28
C LEU A 429 34.64 23.43 9.44
N VAL A 430 33.80 23.78 8.45
CA VAL A 430 32.89 24.93 8.56
C VAL A 430 31.95 24.80 9.74
N ALA A 431 31.40 23.61 9.97
CA ALA A 431 30.55 23.36 11.14
C ALA A 431 31.32 23.52 12.47
N ALA A 432 32.50 22.95 12.58
CA ALA A 432 33.27 22.93 13.83
C ALA A 432 33.82 24.30 14.25
N LEU A 433 34.01 25.21 13.27
CA LEU A 433 34.56 26.54 13.49
C LEU A 433 33.47 27.66 13.61
N GLN A 434 32.21 27.28 13.62
CA GLN A 434 31.08 28.20 13.81
C GLN A 434 30.45 28.00 15.20
N SER A 435 29.82 29.10 15.72
CA SER A 435 28.96 29.03 16.90
C SER A 435 27.68 28.26 16.60
N HIS A 436 27.11 27.61 17.61
CA HIS A 436 25.78 26.98 17.55
C HIS A 436 25.63 25.87 16.50
N SER A 437 26.72 25.27 16.02
CA SER A 437 26.67 24.11 15.13
C SER A 437 26.67 22.81 15.91
N ALA A 438 25.94 21.79 15.40
CA ALA A 438 25.96 20.47 15.98
C ALA A 438 27.35 19.81 15.88
N PRO A 439 27.81 19.10 16.91
CA PRO A 439 29.06 18.40 16.88
C PRO A 439 29.14 17.38 15.73
N VAL A 440 30.32 17.31 15.10
CA VAL A 440 30.61 16.27 14.10
C VAL A 440 30.77 14.94 14.83
N GLN A 441 30.01 13.94 14.43
CA GLN A 441 30.04 12.59 15.00
C GLN A 441 30.88 11.62 14.16
N LYS A 442 30.71 11.67 12.84
CA LYS A 442 31.38 10.79 11.90
C LYS A 442 31.50 11.46 10.53
N ILE A 443 32.58 11.18 9.82
CA ILE A 443 32.77 11.61 8.43
C ILE A 443 33.21 10.39 7.62
N THR A 444 32.60 10.15 6.46
CA THR A 444 32.97 9.03 5.59
C THR A 444 32.92 9.40 4.13
N ILE A 445 33.78 8.79 3.34
CA ILE A 445 33.83 8.91 1.88
C ILE A 445 33.45 7.58 1.20
N ILE A 446 32.82 6.67 1.93
CA ILE A 446 32.32 5.41 1.37
C ILE A 446 30.98 5.65 0.70
N PRO A 447 30.85 5.40 -0.63
CA PRO A 447 29.64 5.65 -1.36
C PRO A 447 28.44 4.81 -0.87
N ARG A 448 27.26 5.41 -0.84
CA ARG A 448 26.00 4.76 -0.41
C ARG A 448 25.02 4.57 -1.58
N THR A 449 24.06 3.68 -1.39
CA THR A 449 23.04 3.35 -2.42
C THR A 449 22.06 4.48 -2.68
N SER A 450 21.91 5.44 -1.77
CA SER A 450 21.14 6.68 -1.97
C SER A 450 21.72 7.61 -3.02
N GLY A 451 22.97 7.36 -3.46
CA GLY A 451 23.69 8.20 -4.41
C GLY A 451 24.72 9.13 -3.77
N ALA A 452 24.77 9.23 -2.45
CA ALA A 452 25.80 9.98 -1.74
C ALA A 452 27.17 9.30 -1.95
N LEU A 453 28.19 10.10 -2.27
CA LEU A 453 29.57 9.65 -2.42
C LEU A 453 30.34 9.68 -1.10
N GLY A 454 29.86 10.49 -0.16
CA GLY A 454 30.31 10.61 1.21
C GLY A 454 29.20 11.25 2.05
N TYR A 455 29.42 11.42 3.32
CA TYR A 455 28.58 12.25 4.19
C TYR A 455 29.27 12.60 5.50
N THR A 456 28.86 13.74 6.04
CA THR A 456 29.28 14.24 7.36
C THR A 456 28.09 14.19 8.29
N MET A 457 28.15 13.31 9.32
CA MET A 457 27.12 13.19 10.33
C MET A 457 27.35 14.18 11.46
N GLN A 458 26.36 15.03 11.69
CA GLN A 458 26.29 15.96 12.80
C GLN A 458 25.12 15.56 13.70
N VAL A 459 25.33 15.54 15.02
CA VAL A 459 24.32 15.10 15.98
C VAL A 459 24.20 16.15 17.07
N ASP A 460 23.03 16.77 17.18
CA ASP A 460 22.73 17.71 18.24
C ASP A 460 22.72 17.00 19.61
N GLN A 461 23.11 17.71 20.67
CA GLN A 461 23.12 17.16 22.02
C GLN A 461 21.69 17.04 22.60
N GLN A 462 20.77 17.89 22.13
CA GLN A 462 19.37 17.90 22.53
C GLN A 462 18.49 18.26 21.32
N ASP A 463 17.24 17.83 21.32
CA ASP A 463 16.28 18.24 20.31
C ASP A 463 16.01 19.76 20.44
N LYS A 464 16.25 20.51 19.37
CA LYS A 464 15.99 21.95 19.29
C LYS A 464 14.72 22.23 18.53
N TYR A 465 13.79 22.94 19.17
CA TYR A 465 12.50 23.33 18.59
C TYR A 465 12.49 24.74 18.01
N ILE A 466 13.42 25.59 18.44
CA ILE A 466 13.53 26.99 17.99
C ILE A 466 14.95 27.23 17.49
N LEU A 467 15.07 27.77 16.29
CA LEU A 467 16.35 28.15 15.69
C LEU A 467 16.39 29.65 15.48
N SER A 468 17.50 30.28 15.84
CA SER A 468 17.75 31.69 15.59
C SER A 468 18.14 31.93 14.11
N ARG A 469 18.10 33.19 13.69
CA ARG A 469 18.59 33.60 12.36
C ARG A 469 20.04 33.17 12.15
N GLU A 470 20.90 33.41 13.14
CA GLU A 470 22.34 33.06 13.09
C GLU A 470 22.54 31.56 12.94
N GLU A 471 21.77 30.73 13.64
CA GLU A 471 21.84 29.26 13.52
C GLU A 471 21.46 28.78 12.12
N LEU A 472 20.44 29.38 11.51
CA LEU A 472 20.04 29.04 10.14
C LEU A 472 21.07 29.49 9.11
N GLU A 473 21.64 30.69 9.27
CA GLU A 473 22.73 31.17 8.45
C GLU A 473 23.97 30.27 8.55
N ASN A 474 24.31 29.84 9.77
CA ASN A 474 25.40 28.90 10.01
C ASN A 474 25.15 27.52 9.36
N LYS A 475 23.90 27.02 9.41
CA LYS A 475 23.52 25.80 8.69
C LYS A 475 23.70 25.95 7.18
N ILE A 476 23.32 27.09 6.61
CA ILE A 476 23.51 27.36 5.17
C ILE A 476 25.01 27.41 4.84
N ALA A 477 25.83 28.06 5.68
CA ALA A 477 27.28 28.10 5.51
C ALA A 477 27.88 26.68 5.55
N THR A 478 27.44 25.84 6.50
CA THR A 478 27.86 24.43 6.59
C THR A 478 27.50 23.67 5.33
N LEU A 479 26.24 23.78 4.83
CA LEU A 479 25.80 23.14 3.58
C LEU A 479 26.62 23.57 2.36
N THR A 480 27.10 24.81 2.33
CA THR A 480 27.95 25.29 1.23
C THR A 480 29.44 24.94 1.40
N GLY A 481 29.82 24.37 2.56
CA GLY A 481 31.21 24.09 2.93
C GLY A 481 31.91 23.12 2.00
N GLY A 482 31.23 22.05 1.56
CA GLY A 482 31.78 21.07 0.62
C GLY A 482 32.21 21.70 -0.69
N ARG A 483 31.31 22.45 -1.33
CA ARG A 483 31.62 23.19 -2.55
C ARG A 483 32.67 24.26 -2.35
N ALA A 484 32.66 24.99 -1.25
CA ALA A 484 33.68 25.96 -0.90
C ALA A 484 35.06 25.31 -0.81
N ALA A 485 35.17 24.10 -0.24
CA ALA A 485 36.41 23.35 -0.19
C ALA A 485 36.92 22.96 -1.59
N GLU A 486 36.05 22.50 -2.49
CA GLU A 486 36.43 22.22 -3.88
C GLU A 486 36.99 23.48 -4.59
N GLU A 487 36.34 24.62 -4.42
CA GLU A 487 36.81 25.89 -5.02
C GLU A 487 38.14 26.34 -4.46
N VAL A 488 38.34 26.29 -3.14
CA VAL A 488 39.55 26.72 -2.46
C VAL A 488 40.76 25.83 -2.80
N VAL A 489 40.51 24.51 -2.96
CA VAL A 489 41.58 23.53 -3.13
C VAL A 489 41.91 23.26 -4.58
N PHE A 490 40.91 23.05 -5.42
CA PHE A 490 41.03 22.59 -6.79
C PHE A 490 40.72 23.66 -7.82
N ASN A 491 40.18 24.80 -7.38
CA ASN A 491 39.64 25.85 -8.26
C ASN A 491 38.62 25.30 -9.29
N GLN A 492 37.85 24.28 -8.86
CA GLN A 492 36.86 23.56 -9.65
C GLN A 492 35.56 23.45 -8.87
N VAL A 493 34.49 23.14 -9.59
CA VAL A 493 33.16 22.87 -9.01
C VAL A 493 32.64 21.59 -9.62
N THR A 494 32.12 20.70 -8.77
CA THR A 494 31.60 19.42 -9.21
C THR A 494 30.07 19.33 -9.02
N THR A 495 29.49 18.28 -9.56
CA THR A 495 28.06 17.96 -9.36
C THR A 495 27.76 17.37 -7.97
N GLY A 496 28.80 17.06 -7.17
CA GLY A 496 28.66 16.45 -5.83
C GLY A 496 27.81 17.29 -4.87
N ALA A 497 27.92 18.62 -4.96
CA ALA A 497 27.18 19.56 -4.11
C ALA A 497 25.67 19.73 -4.47
N SER A 498 25.10 18.91 -5.35
CA SER A 498 23.72 19.09 -5.84
C SER A 498 22.69 19.09 -4.70
N ASN A 499 22.77 18.14 -3.78
CA ASN A 499 21.86 18.03 -2.64
C ASN A 499 22.05 19.19 -1.65
N ASP A 500 23.29 19.60 -1.40
CA ASP A 500 23.61 20.69 -0.48
C ASP A 500 23.07 22.02 -0.99
N ILE A 501 23.17 22.26 -2.30
CA ILE A 501 22.60 23.44 -2.97
C ILE A 501 21.07 23.45 -2.81
N GLU A 502 20.42 22.29 -2.97
CA GLU A 502 18.97 22.18 -2.80
C GLU A 502 18.57 22.49 -1.35
N GLN A 503 19.25 21.89 -0.37
CA GLN A 503 18.97 22.10 1.05
C GLN A 503 19.25 23.53 1.50
N ALA A 504 20.37 24.10 1.08
CA ALA A 504 20.71 25.51 1.36
C ALA A 504 19.67 26.47 0.79
N THR A 505 19.21 26.21 -0.45
CA THR A 505 18.18 27.02 -1.10
C THR A 505 16.84 26.92 -0.38
N LYS A 506 16.40 25.70 0.00
CA LYS A 506 15.16 25.48 0.79
C LYS A 506 15.22 26.22 2.12
N LEU A 507 16.34 26.14 2.82
CA LEU A 507 16.51 26.77 4.12
C LEU A 507 16.51 28.30 4.00
N ALA A 508 17.27 28.86 3.04
CA ALA A 508 17.29 30.30 2.76
C ALA A 508 15.89 30.82 2.38
N ARG A 509 15.16 30.06 1.54
CA ARG A 509 13.79 30.42 1.18
C ARG A 509 12.88 30.43 2.39
N ALA A 510 12.93 29.40 3.24
CA ALA A 510 12.10 29.33 4.46
C ALA A 510 12.40 30.48 5.44
N MET A 511 13.67 30.90 5.59
CA MET A 511 14.05 32.06 6.39
C MET A 511 13.34 33.34 5.94
N ILE A 512 13.19 33.51 4.63
CA ILE A 512 12.60 34.70 4.03
C ILE A 512 11.07 34.62 4.05
N THR A 513 10.53 33.52 3.51
CA THR A 513 9.09 33.44 3.18
C THR A 513 8.22 32.95 4.34
N ARG A 514 8.80 32.17 5.27
CA ARG A 514 8.06 31.55 6.37
C ARG A 514 8.37 32.16 7.73
N TYR A 515 9.64 32.43 7.99
CA TYR A 515 10.07 32.85 9.33
C TYR A 515 10.24 34.37 9.46
N GLY A 516 10.14 35.14 8.36
CA GLY A 516 10.28 36.59 8.39
C GLY A 516 11.63 37.08 8.93
N MET A 517 12.72 36.31 8.68
CA MET A 517 14.06 36.60 9.25
C MET A 517 14.89 37.53 8.35
N THR A 518 14.26 38.45 7.67
CA THR A 518 14.93 39.45 6.84
C THR A 518 14.34 40.83 7.10
N ASP A 519 15.17 41.87 7.02
CA ASP A 519 14.75 43.24 7.28
C ASP A 519 13.76 43.78 6.24
N GLU A 520 13.72 43.16 5.03
CA GLU A 520 12.85 43.61 3.93
C GLU A 520 11.43 43.09 4.05
N PHE A 521 11.24 41.89 4.59
CA PHE A 521 9.91 41.26 4.69
C PHE A 521 9.38 41.11 6.10
N ASP A 522 10.29 41.22 7.11
CA ASP A 522 9.98 41.18 8.52
C ASP A 522 8.88 40.14 8.86
N MET A 523 7.85 40.48 9.64
CA MET A 523 6.79 39.58 10.12
C MET A 523 5.68 39.32 9.09
N VAL A 524 6.02 39.16 7.81
CA VAL A 524 5.04 38.83 6.74
C VAL A 524 5.27 37.44 6.20
N ALA A 525 4.25 36.58 6.30
CA ALA A 525 4.29 35.25 5.69
C ALA A 525 4.01 35.33 4.19
N MET A 526 4.98 34.93 3.37
CA MET A 526 4.92 34.95 1.90
C MET A 526 4.61 33.59 1.30
N GLU A 527 4.47 32.54 2.11
CA GLU A 527 4.12 31.20 1.65
C GLU A 527 3.11 30.53 2.59
N THR A 528 2.33 29.62 2.02
CA THR A 528 1.44 28.72 2.74
C THR A 528 1.98 27.30 2.65
N VAL A 529 2.07 26.61 3.79
CA VAL A 529 2.50 25.21 3.85
C VAL A 529 1.30 24.30 3.67
N THR A 530 1.36 23.45 2.66
CA THR A 530 0.46 22.31 2.46
C THR A 530 1.23 21.03 2.72
N ASN A 531 0.54 19.95 3.02
CA ASN A 531 1.15 18.64 3.33
C ASN A 531 2.15 18.67 4.51
N LYS A 532 1.75 19.29 5.62
CA LYS A 532 2.60 19.51 6.81
C LYS A 532 3.40 18.27 7.27
N TYR A 533 2.84 17.07 7.11
CA TYR A 533 3.44 15.81 7.56
C TYR A 533 4.10 14.96 6.45
N LEU A 534 4.08 15.43 5.18
CA LEU A 534 4.62 14.70 4.02
C LEU A 534 5.63 15.52 3.22
N GLY A 535 6.50 16.24 3.91
CA GLY A 535 7.57 17.01 3.26
C GLY A 535 7.25 18.49 3.03
N GLY A 536 6.03 18.94 3.40
CA GLY A 536 5.73 20.35 3.46
C GLY A 536 5.75 21.07 2.11
N ASP A 537 4.95 20.61 1.14
CA ASP A 537 4.75 21.38 -0.10
C ASP A 537 4.33 22.82 0.24
N THR A 538 4.99 23.77 -0.35
CA THR A 538 4.74 25.19 -0.14
C THR A 538 4.21 25.86 -1.39
N SER A 539 3.26 26.76 -1.22
CA SER A 539 2.78 27.64 -2.29
C SER A 539 3.02 29.09 -1.90
N LEU A 540 3.62 29.86 -2.81
CA LEU A 540 3.83 31.28 -2.58
C LEU A 540 2.50 32.03 -2.59
N ALA A 541 2.31 32.87 -1.57
CA ALA A 541 1.11 33.70 -1.35
C ALA A 541 1.43 35.18 -1.58
N CYS A 542 2.15 35.50 -2.65
CA CYS A 542 2.58 36.85 -2.96
C CYS A 542 2.53 37.13 -4.46
N ALA A 543 2.58 38.43 -4.83
CA ALA A 543 2.56 38.89 -6.20
C ALA A 543 3.86 38.48 -6.96
N PRO A 544 3.83 38.35 -8.31
CA PRO A 544 5.00 38.00 -9.11
C PRO A 544 6.20 38.95 -8.92
N GLU A 545 5.96 40.21 -8.68
CA GLU A 545 7.00 41.21 -8.41
C GLU A 545 7.72 40.89 -7.10
N THR A 546 6.98 40.53 -6.05
CA THR A 546 7.52 40.11 -4.76
C THR A 546 8.35 38.84 -4.89
N GLN A 547 7.92 37.89 -5.74
CA GLN A 547 8.68 36.65 -5.99
C GLN A 547 10.08 36.95 -6.54
N LYS A 548 10.23 37.92 -7.42
CA LYS A 548 11.56 38.36 -7.91
C LYS A 548 12.46 38.83 -6.76
N TYR A 549 11.92 39.60 -5.83
CA TYR A 549 12.68 40.04 -4.65
C TYR A 549 13.07 38.89 -3.76
N ILE A 550 12.15 37.94 -3.52
CA ILE A 550 12.43 36.73 -2.75
C ILE A 550 13.57 35.94 -3.40
N ASP A 551 13.51 35.69 -4.71
CA ASP A 551 14.53 34.95 -5.43
C ASP A 551 15.89 35.65 -5.39
N ALA A 552 15.94 36.98 -5.57
CA ALA A 552 17.15 37.76 -5.45
C ALA A 552 17.74 37.70 -4.03
N LYS A 553 16.89 37.75 -2.99
CA LYS A 553 17.31 37.65 -1.59
C LYS A 553 17.84 36.27 -1.25
N VAL A 554 17.15 35.16 -1.71
CA VAL A 554 17.66 33.79 -1.56
C VAL A 554 19.05 33.66 -2.11
N VAL A 555 19.29 34.14 -3.34
CA VAL A 555 20.63 34.16 -3.98
C VAL A 555 21.64 34.95 -3.14
N SER A 556 21.24 36.11 -2.60
CA SER A 556 22.11 36.93 -1.75
C SER A 556 22.52 36.20 -0.47
N VAL A 557 21.57 35.64 0.26
CA VAL A 557 21.82 34.90 1.51
C VAL A 557 22.74 33.71 1.27
N VAL A 558 22.45 32.87 0.25
CA VAL A 558 23.29 31.72 -0.05
C VAL A 558 24.72 32.14 -0.45
N LYS A 559 24.87 33.18 -1.27
CA LYS A 559 26.19 33.71 -1.66
C LYS A 559 26.98 34.25 -0.46
N GLU A 560 26.32 34.97 0.44
CA GLU A 560 26.95 35.51 1.63
C GLU A 560 27.47 34.39 2.53
N GLN A 561 26.63 33.38 2.80
CA GLN A 561 27.02 32.24 3.65
C GLN A 561 28.08 31.37 2.94
N HIS A 562 28.04 31.22 1.62
CA HIS A 562 29.09 30.55 0.86
C HIS A 562 30.41 31.29 0.96
N ALA A 563 30.43 32.64 0.83
CA ALA A 563 31.63 33.45 1.02
C ALA A 563 32.20 33.31 2.45
N LYS A 564 31.32 33.25 3.47
CA LYS A 564 31.72 32.98 4.86
C LYS A 564 32.40 31.62 4.99
N ALA A 565 31.80 30.55 4.43
CA ALA A 565 32.37 29.20 4.42
C ALA A 565 33.76 29.19 3.75
N LYS A 566 33.87 29.81 2.58
CA LYS A 566 35.15 29.94 1.82
C LYS A 566 36.24 30.60 2.65
N LYS A 567 35.92 31.71 3.30
CA LYS A 567 36.87 32.44 4.16
C LYS A 567 37.31 31.55 5.34
N ILE A 568 36.39 30.84 6.02
CA ILE A 568 36.75 29.93 7.11
C ILE A 568 37.76 28.88 6.63
N LEU A 569 37.55 28.31 5.44
CA LEU A 569 38.42 27.27 4.87
C LEU A 569 39.79 27.84 4.40
N GLU A 570 39.81 29.04 3.84
CA GLU A 570 41.06 29.74 3.46
C GLU A 570 41.88 30.04 4.73
N ASP A 571 41.26 30.57 5.78
CA ASP A 571 41.95 30.89 7.05
C ASP A 571 42.50 29.65 7.75
N HIS A 572 41.89 28.47 7.54
CA HIS A 572 42.27 27.21 8.18
C HIS A 572 42.78 26.15 7.16
N ARG A 573 43.37 26.60 6.07
CA ARG A 573 43.84 25.72 5.00
C ARG A 573 44.75 24.57 5.47
N PRO A 574 45.72 24.73 6.40
CA PRO A 574 46.52 23.62 6.89
C PRO A 574 45.72 22.54 7.58
N ALA A 575 44.68 22.91 8.36
CA ALA A 575 43.79 21.96 9.00
C ALA A 575 42.94 21.19 7.98
N LEU A 576 42.41 21.90 6.96
CA LEU A 576 41.68 21.30 5.84
C LEU A 576 42.53 20.24 5.13
N ASP A 577 43.79 20.56 4.76
CA ASP A 577 44.67 19.64 4.06
C ASP A 577 45.04 18.41 4.92
N ALA A 578 45.35 18.61 6.22
CA ALA A 578 45.67 17.52 7.13
C ALA A 578 44.51 16.56 7.35
N LEU A 579 43.31 17.10 7.57
CA LEU A 579 42.10 16.32 7.79
C LEU A 579 41.65 15.57 6.53
N ALA A 580 41.68 16.23 5.38
CA ALA A 580 41.32 15.63 4.09
C ALA A 580 42.27 14.46 3.73
N LYS A 581 43.58 14.64 3.98
CA LYS A 581 44.54 13.56 3.78
C LYS A 581 44.27 12.37 4.71
N TYR A 582 44.00 12.63 5.98
CA TYR A 582 43.69 11.59 6.95
C TYR A 582 42.39 10.85 6.58
N LEU A 583 41.36 11.56 6.18
CA LEU A 583 40.09 10.96 5.71
C LEU A 583 40.31 10.16 4.42
N TYR A 584 41.09 10.64 3.48
CA TYR A 584 41.43 9.91 2.26
C TYR A 584 42.08 8.55 2.54
N GLU A 585 42.99 8.51 3.53
CA GLU A 585 43.72 7.27 3.93
C GLU A 585 42.82 6.32 4.70
N LYS A 586 41.99 6.81 5.63
CA LYS A 586 41.15 6.00 6.52
C LYS A 586 39.75 5.72 5.98
N GLU A 587 39.29 6.46 5.00
CA GLU A 587 37.93 6.44 4.40
C GLU A 587 36.79 6.78 5.36
N THR A 588 36.97 6.58 6.67
CA THR A 588 36.00 6.95 7.72
C THR A 588 36.75 7.39 8.96
N ILE A 589 36.35 8.53 9.53
CA ILE A 589 36.91 9.07 10.76
C ILE A 589 35.78 9.43 11.75
N THR A 590 36.08 9.27 13.03
CA THR A 590 35.19 9.67 14.12
C THR A 590 35.28 11.16 14.41
N GLY A 591 34.23 11.74 15.01
CA GLY A 591 34.26 13.13 15.45
C GLY A 591 35.38 13.45 16.43
N LYS A 592 35.77 12.46 17.27
CA LYS A 592 36.91 12.60 18.20
C LYS A 592 38.22 12.75 17.45
N GLU A 593 38.54 11.85 16.53
CA GLU A 593 39.75 11.92 15.70
C GLU A 593 39.82 13.23 14.91
N PHE A 594 38.67 13.64 14.33
CA PHE A 594 38.54 14.93 13.63
C PHE A 594 38.91 16.11 14.56
N MET A 595 38.32 16.17 15.75
CA MET A 595 38.57 17.25 16.72
C MET A 595 40.01 17.24 17.26
N ASP A 596 40.60 16.08 17.46
CA ASP A 596 42.00 15.94 17.94
C ASP A 596 42.98 16.51 16.89
N ILE A 597 42.78 16.19 15.61
CA ILE A 597 43.60 16.73 14.52
C ILE A 597 43.36 18.24 14.36
N LEU A 598 42.11 18.70 14.42
CA LEU A 598 41.77 20.11 14.32
C LEU A 598 42.48 20.94 15.39
N ARG A 599 42.38 20.50 16.65
CA ARG A 599 43.08 21.16 17.79
C ARG A 599 44.57 21.19 17.63
N ALA A 600 45.20 20.09 17.15
CA ALA A 600 46.64 20.05 16.91
C ALA A 600 47.08 21.07 15.83
N GLN A 601 46.24 21.32 14.83
CA GLN A 601 46.55 22.28 13.77
C GLN A 601 46.23 23.75 14.13
N THR A 602 45.35 23.96 15.14
CA THR A 602 44.97 25.32 15.60
C THR A 602 45.79 25.78 16.81
N ALA A 603 46.27 24.86 17.67
CA ALA A 603 47.05 25.17 18.89
C ALA A 603 48.44 25.85 18.63
N GLY A 604 48.85 26.04 17.40
CA GLY A 604 50.08 26.74 17.02
C GLY A 604 49.89 28.19 16.53
N ARG A 605 48.66 28.74 16.67
CA ARG A 605 48.31 30.06 16.20
C ARG A 605 47.88 31.07 17.28
N ASP A 606 47.85 30.64 18.60
CA ASP A 606 47.66 31.52 19.75
C ASP A 606 48.98 32.06 20.31
#